data_cef7e8678e60b3441eda23bc564ab4e6
#
_entry.id   cef7e8678e60b3441eda23bc564ab4e6
#
_cell.length_a   1.000
_cell.length_b   1.000
_cell.length_c   1.000
_cell.angle_alpha   90.00
_cell.angle_beta   90.00
_cell.angle_gamma   90.00
#
_symmetry.space_group_name_H-M   'P 1'
#
loop_
_entity.id
_entity.type
_entity.pdbx_description
1 polymer ?
#
loop_
_entity_poly.entity_id
_entity_poly.type
_entity_poly.pdbx_seq_one_letter_code
_entity_poly.pdbx_strand_id
1 'polypeptide(L)'
;MLGAIIGDIVGSRFEFNNIYSKEFEFFHKDCKPTDDSFMSFAVADAYMNEIDIKNSLKYYGKKYPDGGYGINFRYWLVCGDKPYNSCGNGAPMRISPLAWLMIDKKEEEIERFVYEYTAV
;
A
#
# COMPACT_ATOMS: atom_id res chain seq x y z
N MET A 1 9.07 -1.29 -7.96
CA MET A 1 7.59 -1.30 -7.82
C MET A 1 6.92 -2.55 -8.38
N LEU A 2 7.14 -2.95 -9.66
CA LEU A 2 6.48 -4.12 -10.26
C LEU A 2 6.69 -5.42 -9.45
N GLY A 3 7.90 -5.67 -8.94
CA GLY A 3 8.18 -6.85 -8.12
C GLY A 3 7.39 -6.89 -6.80
N ALA A 4 7.12 -5.74 -6.18
CA ALA A 4 6.28 -5.67 -4.98
C ALA A 4 4.83 -6.07 -5.29
N ILE A 5 4.27 -5.55 -6.39
CA ILE A 5 2.92 -5.90 -6.83
C ILE A 5 2.80 -7.39 -7.19
N ILE A 6 3.78 -7.95 -7.91
CA ILE A 6 3.81 -9.39 -8.21
C ILE A 6 3.90 -10.20 -6.92
N GLY A 7 4.75 -9.77 -5.97
CA GLY A 7 4.89 -10.42 -4.67
C GLY A 7 3.60 -10.44 -3.87
N ASP A 8 2.89 -9.31 -3.80
CA ASP A 8 1.58 -9.21 -3.17
C ASP A 8 0.57 -10.16 -3.83
N ILE A 9 0.40 -10.08 -5.15
CA ILE A 9 -0.57 -10.91 -5.89
C ILE A 9 -0.29 -12.40 -5.69
N VAL A 10 0.97 -12.83 -5.85
CA VAL A 10 1.36 -14.25 -5.71
C VAL A 10 1.26 -14.71 -4.26
N GLY A 11 1.64 -13.85 -3.31
CA GLY A 11 1.63 -14.12 -1.87
C GLY A 11 0.24 -14.12 -1.26
N SER A 12 -0.73 -13.41 -1.83
CA SER A 12 -2.06 -13.14 -1.25
C SER A 12 -2.79 -14.39 -0.75
N ARG A 13 -2.69 -15.51 -1.47
CA ARG A 13 -3.33 -16.79 -1.07
C ARG A 13 -2.67 -17.48 0.10
N PHE A 14 -1.45 -17.07 0.46
CA PHE A 14 -0.67 -17.64 1.56
C PHE A 14 -0.70 -16.79 2.83
N GLU A 15 -1.31 -15.62 2.81
CA GLU A 15 -1.36 -14.68 3.94
C GLU A 15 -1.92 -15.32 5.21
N PHE A 16 -2.98 -16.12 5.07
CA PHE A 16 -3.62 -16.84 6.18
C PHE A 16 -3.43 -18.37 6.11
N ASN A 17 -2.70 -18.86 5.11
CA ASN A 17 -2.45 -20.29 4.89
C ASN A 17 -1.00 -20.48 4.43
N ASN A 18 -0.08 -20.31 5.35
CA ASN A 18 1.36 -20.29 5.09
C ASN A 18 1.86 -21.55 4.39
N ILE A 19 2.73 -21.37 3.40
CA ILE A 19 3.45 -22.42 2.71
C ILE A 19 4.95 -22.37 3.08
N TYR A 20 5.56 -23.54 3.31
CA TYR A 20 7.00 -23.67 3.64
C TYR A 20 7.81 -24.27 2.48
N SER A 21 7.20 -24.44 1.31
CA SER A 21 7.84 -24.90 0.08
C SER A 21 8.15 -23.73 -0.84
N LYS A 22 9.25 -23.83 -1.61
CA LYS A 22 9.55 -22.93 -2.72
C LYS A 22 8.90 -23.41 -4.04
N GLU A 23 8.34 -24.62 -4.05
CA GLU A 23 7.67 -25.22 -5.19
C GLU A 23 6.17 -24.98 -5.04
N PHE A 24 5.63 -24.02 -5.80
CA PHE A 24 4.21 -23.70 -5.85
C PHE A 24 3.85 -23.07 -7.20
N GLU A 25 2.60 -23.18 -7.59
CA GLU A 25 2.09 -22.51 -8.78
C GLU A 25 2.12 -20.99 -8.59
N PHE A 26 2.84 -20.29 -9.45
CA PHE A 26 3.14 -18.87 -9.28
C PHE A 26 1.90 -17.99 -9.47
N PHE A 27 1.15 -18.17 -10.55
CA PHE A 27 -0.09 -17.43 -10.82
C PHE A 27 -1.32 -18.34 -10.74
N HIS A 28 -1.65 -18.77 -9.53
CA HIS A 28 -2.86 -19.54 -9.27
C HIS A 28 -4.12 -18.65 -9.41
N LYS A 29 -5.26 -19.28 -9.75
CA LYS A 29 -6.54 -18.58 -9.89
C LYS A 29 -7.01 -17.79 -8.66
N ASP A 30 -6.55 -18.17 -7.47
CA ASP A 30 -6.89 -17.52 -6.20
C ASP A 30 -5.95 -16.35 -5.86
N CYS A 31 -4.91 -16.11 -6.68
CA CYS A 31 -4.05 -14.95 -6.53
C CYS A 31 -4.81 -13.67 -6.87
N LYS A 32 -4.74 -12.67 -6.00
CA LYS A 32 -5.40 -11.37 -6.18
C LYS A 32 -4.57 -10.25 -5.56
N PRO A 33 -4.67 -9.02 -6.06
CA PRO A 33 -4.05 -7.88 -5.38
C PRO A 33 -4.72 -7.64 -4.03
N THR A 34 -3.93 -7.20 -3.06
CA THR A 34 -4.40 -6.84 -1.70
C THR A 34 -4.19 -5.35 -1.42
N ASP A 35 -4.36 -4.95 -0.16
CA ASP A 35 -4.10 -3.58 0.27
C ASP A 35 -2.65 -3.14 0.03
N ASP A 36 -1.67 -4.04 0.04
CA ASP A 36 -0.28 -3.75 -0.34
C ASP A 36 -0.21 -3.11 -1.74
N SER A 37 -0.85 -3.73 -2.73
CA SER A 37 -0.91 -3.19 -4.10
C SER A 37 -1.74 -1.93 -4.19
N PHE A 38 -2.97 -1.94 -3.65
CA PHE A 38 -3.90 -0.80 -3.80
C PHE A 38 -3.39 0.46 -3.11
N MET A 39 -2.79 0.33 -1.93
CA MET A 39 -2.23 1.49 -1.22
C MET A 39 -0.91 1.95 -1.83
N SER A 40 -0.13 1.06 -2.43
CA SER A 40 1.03 1.44 -3.25
C SER A 40 0.61 2.23 -4.49
N PHE A 41 -0.46 1.83 -5.17
CA PHE A 41 -1.00 2.63 -6.27
C PHE A 41 -1.50 4.00 -5.80
N ALA A 42 -2.15 4.07 -4.64
CA ALA A 42 -2.61 5.34 -4.07
C ALA A 42 -1.44 6.30 -3.81
N VAL A 43 -0.32 5.79 -3.28
CA VAL A 43 0.90 6.59 -3.04
C VAL A 43 1.51 7.07 -4.36
N ALA A 44 1.63 6.18 -5.35
CA ALA A 44 2.16 6.55 -6.66
C ALA A 44 1.31 7.63 -7.34
N ASP A 45 0.00 7.44 -7.34
CA ASP A 45 -0.98 8.35 -7.94
C ASP A 45 -0.95 9.72 -7.26
N ALA A 46 -0.93 9.74 -5.92
CA ALA A 46 -0.85 10.98 -5.15
C ALA A 46 0.39 11.80 -5.52
N TYR A 47 1.56 11.16 -5.60
CA TYR A 47 2.80 11.84 -5.94
C TYR A 47 2.83 12.30 -7.40
N MET A 48 2.44 11.44 -8.34
CA MET A 48 2.54 11.73 -9.78
C MET A 48 1.54 12.80 -10.25
N ASN A 49 0.38 12.88 -9.63
CA ASN A 49 -0.70 13.79 -10.01
C ASN A 49 -0.95 14.91 -8.99
N GLU A 50 -0.04 15.10 -8.03
CA GLU A 50 -0.11 16.14 -7.00
C GLU A 50 -1.43 16.12 -6.21
N ILE A 51 -1.94 14.91 -5.94
CA ILE A 51 -3.16 14.69 -5.16
C ILE A 51 -2.79 14.59 -3.68
N ASP A 52 -3.61 15.19 -2.82
CA ASP A 52 -3.49 14.98 -1.38
C ASP A 52 -3.51 13.48 -1.03
N ILE A 53 -2.51 13.03 -0.26
CA ILE A 53 -2.32 11.60 0.02
C ILE A 53 -3.53 10.96 0.73
N LYS A 54 -4.21 11.68 1.63
CA LYS A 54 -5.40 11.17 2.33
C LYS A 54 -6.55 10.93 1.34
N ASN A 55 -6.72 11.87 0.40
CA ASN A 55 -7.75 11.76 -0.64
C ASN A 55 -7.46 10.58 -1.55
N SER A 56 -6.21 10.37 -1.95
CA SER A 56 -5.82 9.23 -2.77
C SER A 56 -6.02 7.91 -2.05
N LEU A 57 -5.56 7.77 -0.80
CA LEU A 57 -5.78 6.57 0.02
C LEU A 57 -7.26 6.26 0.19
N LYS A 58 -8.10 7.28 0.46
CA LYS A 58 -9.55 7.11 0.58
C LYS A 58 -10.20 6.71 -0.74
N TYR A 59 -9.75 7.28 -1.84
CA TYR A 59 -10.26 6.92 -3.17
C TYR A 59 -9.98 5.45 -3.48
N TYR A 60 -8.72 5.01 -3.38
CA TYR A 60 -8.35 3.62 -3.67
C TYR A 60 -8.97 2.62 -2.69
N GLY A 61 -9.00 2.94 -1.39
CA GLY A 61 -9.62 2.08 -0.38
C GLY A 61 -11.12 1.88 -0.59
N LYS A 62 -11.84 2.93 -1.03
CA LYS A 62 -13.27 2.83 -1.36
C LYS A 62 -13.53 2.15 -2.70
N LYS A 63 -12.65 2.33 -3.67
CA LYS A 63 -12.74 1.70 -5.00
C LYS A 63 -12.50 0.20 -4.94
N TYR A 64 -11.65 -0.27 -4.02
CA TYR A 64 -11.29 -1.68 -3.86
C TYR A 64 -11.55 -2.16 -2.41
N PRO A 65 -12.81 -2.24 -1.97
CA PRO A 65 -13.18 -2.47 -0.57
C PRO A 65 -12.74 -3.84 -0.02
N ASP A 66 -12.52 -4.80 -0.92
CA ASP A 66 -12.13 -6.18 -0.59
C ASP A 66 -10.62 -6.40 -0.58
N GLY A 67 -9.82 -5.32 -0.48
CA GLY A 67 -8.36 -5.36 -0.50
C GLY A 67 -7.69 -5.98 0.73
N GLY A 68 -8.44 -6.40 1.75
CA GLY A 68 -7.83 -7.00 2.96
C GLY A 68 -7.51 -6.01 4.07
N TYR A 69 -7.95 -4.78 3.98
CA TYR A 69 -7.65 -3.71 4.96
C TYR A 69 -7.97 -4.08 6.40
N GLY A 70 -7.05 -3.70 7.31
CA GLY A 70 -7.28 -3.80 8.74
C GLY A 70 -8.51 -2.97 9.20
N ILE A 71 -9.14 -3.40 10.31
CA ILE A 71 -10.40 -2.82 10.79
C ILE A 71 -10.30 -1.32 11.08
N ASN A 72 -9.20 -0.86 11.67
CA ASN A 72 -8.98 0.56 11.97
C ASN A 72 -8.84 1.40 10.71
N PHE A 73 -8.18 0.86 9.67
CA PHE A 73 -8.05 1.54 8.39
C PHE A 73 -9.40 1.62 7.66
N ARG A 74 -10.22 0.55 7.69
CA ARG A 74 -11.59 0.59 7.15
C ARG A 74 -12.45 1.67 7.82
N TYR A 75 -12.35 1.80 9.14
CA TYR A 75 -13.04 2.87 9.87
C TYR A 75 -12.53 4.25 9.43
N TRP A 76 -11.19 4.40 9.33
CA TRP A 76 -10.57 5.64 8.87
C TRP A 76 -10.97 6.02 7.43
N LEU A 77 -11.10 5.07 6.52
CA LEU A 77 -11.57 5.32 5.15
C LEU A 77 -12.96 5.98 5.09
N VAL A 78 -13.81 5.68 6.06
CA VAL A 78 -15.20 6.17 6.10
C VAL A 78 -15.33 7.44 6.94
N CYS A 79 -14.83 7.43 8.15
CA CYS A 79 -15.05 8.46 9.18
C CYS A 79 -13.76 9.17 9.63
N GLY A 80 -12.60 8.63 9.28
CA GLY A 80 -11.32 9.13 9.77
C GLY A 80 -10.88 10.41 9.04
N ASP A 81 -10.23 11.27 9.81
CA ASP A 81 -9.62 12.52 9.31
C ASP A 81 -8.21 12.74 9.87
N LYS A 82 -7.88 12.04 10.94
CA LYS A 82 -6.62 12.13 11.67
C LYS A 82 -5.90 10.79 11.71
N PRO A 83 -4.57 10.80 11.87
CA PRO A 83 -3.79 9.60 12.18
C PRO A 83 -4.34 8.89 13.42
N TYR A 84 -4.29 7.56 13.45
CA TYR A 84 -4.86 6.75 14.54
C TYR A 84 -3.85 5.83 15.24
N ASN A 85 -2.54 6.12 15.12
CA ASN A 85 -1.46 5.37 15.76
C ASN A 85 -1.56 3.84 15.54
N SER A 86 -1.59 3.45 14.29
CA SER A 86 -1.65 2.03 13.90
C SER A 86 -0.41 1.26 14.39
N CYS A 87 -0.63 0.05 14.90
CA CYS A 87 0.44 -0.93 15.16
C CYS A 87 0.76 -1.80 13.93
N GLY A 88 0.05 -1.63 12.84
CA GLY A 88 0.27 -2.38 11.59
C GLY A 88 1.38 -1.77 10.73
N ASN A 89 1.82 -2.52 9.74
CA ASN A 89 2.85 -2.12 8.78
C ASN A 89 2.31 -1.32 7.57
N GLY A 90 1.07 -0.86 7.60
CA GLY A 90 0.40 -0.23 6.47
C GLY A 90 1.12 1.00 5.88
N ALA A 91 1.86 1.74 6.69
CA ALA A 91 2.64 2.87 6.21
C ALA A 91 3.91 2.42 5.44
N PRO A 92 4.80 1.56 5.99
CA PRO A 92 5.99 1.12 5.26
C PRO A 92 5.67 0.24 4.04
N MET A 93 4.62 -0.57 4.05
CA MET A 93 4.27 -1.42 2.92
C MET A 93 3.96 -0.62 1.66
N ARG A 94 3.29 0.54 1.78
CA ARG A 94 2.82 1.34 0.64
C ARG A 94 3.82 2.36 0.11
N ILE A 95 4.92 2.63 0.83
CA ILE A 95 5.81 3.77 0.53
C ILE A 95 6.81 3.51 -0.62
N SER A 96 6.99 2.25 -1.04
CA SER A 96 7.96 1.87 -2.06
C SER A 96 7.90 2.66 -3.38
N PRO A 97 6.75 3.17 -3.85
CA PRO A 97 6.70 3.99 -5.06
C PRO A 97 7.54 5.27 -4.96
N LEU A 98 7.59 5.91 -3.79
CA LEU A 98 8.38 7.15 -3.63
C LEU A 98 9.87 6.90 -3.82
N ALA A 99 10.39 5.73 -3.41
CA ALA A 99 11.79 5.37 -3.61
C ALA A 99 12.20 5.36 -5.09
N TRP A 100 11.26 5.05 -5.99
CA TRP A 100 11.49 5.04 -7.44
C TRP A 100 11.23 6.39 -8.10
N LEU A 101 10.15 7.06 -7.67
CA LEU A 101 9.71 8.33 -8.24
C LEU A 101 10.60 9.51 -7.82
N MET A 102 11.32 9.36 -6.70
CA MET A 102 12.17 10.40 -6.13
C MET A 102 13.67 10.06 -6.19
N ILE A 103 14.07 9.10 -7.04
CA ILE A 103 15.46 8.59 -7.08
C ILE A 103 16.51 9.71 -7.34
N ASP A 104 16.14 10.75 -8.05
CA ASP A 104 16.99 11.89 -8.38
C ASP A 104 16.84 13.09 -7.44
N LYS A 105 16.05 12.92 -6.37
CA LYS A 105 15.77 13.97 -5.38
C LYS A 105 16.81 13.97 -4.26
N LYS A 106 16.91 15.10 -3.56
CA LYS A 106 17.76 15.21 -2.37
C LYS A 106 17.15 14.43 -1.20
N GLU A 107 18.00 13.87 -0.34
CA GLU A 107 17.61 13.10 0.84
C GLU A 107 16.59 13.82 1.72
N GLU A 108 16.82 15.11 2.02
CA GLU A 108 15.91 15.93 2.82
C GLU A 108 14.51 16.06 2.21
N GLU A 109 14.43 16.10 0.87
CA GLU A 109 13.15 16.14 0.16
C GLU A 109 12.46 14.78 0.24
N ILE A 110 13.20 13.69 0.09
CA ILE A 110 12.68 12.32 0.21
C ILE A 110 12.15 12.08 1.63
N GLU A 111 12.92 12.43 2.66
CA GLU A 111 12.50 12.29 4.06
C GLU A 111 11.20 13.04 4.37
N ARG A 112 11.08 14.28 3.88
CA ARG A 112 9.87 15.08 4.04
C ARG A 112 8.65 14.39 3.42
N PHE A 113 8.75 13.92 2.18
CA PHE A 113 7.64 13.22 1.51
C PHE A 113 7.31 11.88 2.17
N VAL A 114 8.33 11.10 2.56
CA VAL A 114 8.12 9.85 3.29
C VAL A 114 7.37 10.10 4.58
N TYR A 115 7.76 11.12 5.36
CA TYR A 115 7.04 11.49 6.57
C TYR A 115 5.59 11.89 6.28
N GLU A 116 5.37 12.79 5.32
CA GLU A 116 4.03 13.26 4.94
C GLU A 116 3.12 12.09 4.52
N TYR A 117 3.63 11.16 3.72
CA TYR A 117 2.85 10.05 3.17
C TYR A 117 2.65 8.88 4.15
N THR A 118 3.41 8.85 5.25
CA THR A 118 3.27 7.83 6.30
C THR A 118 2.51 8.30 7.52
N ALA A 119 2.51 9.60 7.81
CA ALA A 119 1.90 10.19 9.01
C ALA A 119 0.39 10.49 8.89
N VAL A 120 -0.29 9.92 7.91
CA VAL A 120 -1.73 10.11 7.62
C VAL A 120 -2.62 9.04 8.23
#